data_ca079761109a3074fd7300599478df07
#
_entry.id   ca079761109a3074fd7300599478df07
#
_cell.length_a   1.000
_cell.length_b   1.000
_cell.length_c   1.000
_cell.angle_alpha   90.00
_cell.angle_beta   90.00
_cell.angle_gamma   90.00
#
_symmetry.space_group_name_H-M   'P 1'
#
loop_
_entity.id
_entity.type
_entity.pdbx_description
1 polymer ?
#
loop_
_entity_poly.entity_id
_entity_poly.type
_entity_poly.pdbx_seq_one_letter_code
_entity_poly.pdbx_strand_id
1 'polypeptide(L)'
;TPPPRKEVQLRAPLFEQGEKKLTPAEIGTAHHLFMQFCDFDAACAPNGVENELNRLAEKKILSTEQAHAVDKRKIERFFASDLYKTFMAENKVRREFKFSVLVPAQAYFPVAADAPEENVLLQGVIDCLIETRDGFVILDFKTDRIKKGGAVERAEQYRPQLAAYARAVHEIYGRPVRACVLYFFHTG
;
A
#
# COMPACT_ATOMS: atom_id res chain seq x y z
N THR A 1 -29.10 47.26 32.21
CA THR A 1 -29.07 46.72 30.84
C THR A 1 -28.49 45.31 30.91
N PRO A 2 -29.21 44.24 30.53
CA PRO A 2 -28.68 42.88 30.53
C PRO A 2 -27.64 42.71 29.40
N PRO A 3 -26.63 41.87 29.59
CA PRO A 3 -25.59 41.64 28.58
C PRO A 3 -26.16 40.94 27.34
N PRO A 4 -25.59 41.16 26.14
CA PRO A 4 -26.09 40.58 24.92
C PRO A 4 -25.93 39.05 24.94
N ARG A 5 -27.01 38.34 24.60
CA ARG A 5 -27.00 36.88 24.42
C ARG A 5 -26.09 36.55 23.25
N LYS A 6 -25.05 35.73 23.51
CA LYS A 6 -24.25 35.12 22.43
C LYS A 6 -25.15 34.18 21.64
N GLU A 7 -25.38 34.49 20.38
CA GLU A 7 -26.00 33.56 19.45
C GLU A 7 -25.10 32.34 19.30
N VAL A 8 -25.62 31.18 19.69
CA VAL A 8 -24.98 29.90 19.43
C VAL A 8 -25.24 29.58 17.96
N GLN A 9 -24.24 29.79 17.11
CA GLN A 9 -24.31 29.30 15.74
C GLN A 9 -24.35 27.77 15.80
N LEU A 10 -25.52 27.20 15.56
CA LEU A 10 -25.68 25.76 15.33
C LEU A 10 -24.92 25.39 14.06
N ARG A 11 -23.93 24.54 14.19
CA ARG A 11 -23.22 23.97 13.02
C ARG A 11 -24.24 23.20 12.18
N ALA A 12 -24.28 23.47 10.88
CA ALA A 12 -25.10 22.71 9.95
C ALA A 12 -24.85 21.19 10.11
N PRO A 13 -25.91 20.37 10.02
CA PRO A 13 -25.77 18.90 10.08
C PRO A 13 -24.77 18.39 9.02
N LEU A 14 -24.00 17.35 9.37
CA LEU A 14 -22.92 16.79 8.51
C LEU A 14 -23.39 16.37 7.11
N PHE A 15 -24.67 16.09 6.90
CA PHE A 15 -25.25 15.72 5.60
C PHE A 15 -25.48 16.91 4.65
N GLU A 16 -25.43 18.16 5.14
CA GLU A 16 -25.50 19.38 4.32
C GLU A 16 -24.14 19.91 3.88
N GLN A 17 -23.05 19.29 4.34
CA GLN A 17 -21.71 19.59 3.85
C GLN A 17 -21.55 18.93 2.48
N GLY A 18 -21.56 19.73 1.39
CA GLY A 18 -21.38 19.27 0.02
C GLY A 18 -20.17 18.34 -0.13
N GLU A 19 -20.09 17.62 -1.24
CA GLU A 19 -19.12 16.58 -1.56
C GLU A 19 -17.74 16.84 -0.94
N LYS A 20 -17.42 16.12 0.13
CA LYS A 20 -16.15 16.25 0.84
C LYS A 20 -15.05 15.73 -0.08
N LYS A 21 -14.25 16.62 -0.65
CA LYS A 21 -13.10 16.22 -1.45
C LYS A 21 -12.17 15.36 -0.61
N LEU A 22 -11.83 14.18 -1.14
CA LEU A 22 -10.89 13.27 -0.48
C LEU A 22 -9.50 13.92 -0.33
N THR A 23 -8.90 13.71 0.81
CA THR A 23 -7.51 14.10 1.06
C THR A 23 -6.54 13.24 0.26
N PRO A 24 -5.30 13.66 0.02
CA PRO A 24 -4.29 12.83 -0.63
C PRO A 24 -4.09 11.47 0.03
N ALA A 25 -4.18 11.39 1.36
CA ALA A 25 -4.08 10.13 2.10
C ALA A 25 -5.28 9.20 1.83
N GLU A 26 -6.51 9.74 1.81
CA GLU A 26 -7.71 8.96 1.47
C GLU A 26 -7.67 8.46 0.01
N ILE A 27 -7.14 9.27 -0.93
CA ILE A 27 -6.91 8.85 -2.31
C ILE A 27 -5.86 7.73 -2.36
N GLY A 28 -4.78 7.85 -1.57
CA GLY A 28 -3.78 6.79 -1.43
C GLY A 28 -4.40 5.48 -0.93
N THR A 29 -5.20 5.56 0.12
CA THR A 29 -5.96 4.41 0.65
C THR A 29 -6.86 3.78 -0.41
N ALA A 30 -7.55 4.58 -1.23
CA ALA A 30 -8.39 4.06 -2.31
C ALA A 30 -7.58 3.27 -3.36
N HIS A 31 -6.38 3.72 -3.73
CA HIS A 31 -5.48 2.97 -4.62
C HIS A 31 -5.06 1.63 -4.01
N HIS A 32 -4.66 1.61 -2.73
CA HIS A 32 -4.30 0.35 -2.06
C HIS A 32 -5.49 -0.61 -1.96
N LEU A 33 -6.68 -0.12 -1.59
CA LEU A 33 -7.90 -0.94 -1.56
C LEU A 33 -8.24 -1.50 -2.95
N PHE A 34 -8.08 -0.71 -4.01
CA PHE A 34 -8.23 -1.21 -5.36
C PHE A 34 -7.26 -2.36 -5.65
N MET A 35 -5.95 -2.15 -5.42
CA MET A 35 -4.93 -3.17 -5.67
C MET A 35 -5.11 -4.42 -4.79
N GLN A 36 -5.64 -4.26 -3.59
CA GLN A 36 -5.94 -5.36 -2.69
C GLN A 36 -7.09 -6.24 -3.21
N PHE A 37 -8.16 -5.65 -3.74
CA PHE A 37 -9.43 -6.34 -3.97
C PHE A 37 -9.83 -6.51 -5.44
N CYS A 38 -9.16 -5.84 -6.38
CA CYS A 38 -9.44 -6.05 -7.80
C CYS A 38 -9.03 -7.46 -8.25
N ASP A 39 -9.76 -7.98 -9.21
CA ASP A 39 -9.31 -9.17 -9.94
C ASP A 39 -8.27 -8.71 -10.98
N PHE A 40 -7.04 -9.21 -10.88
CA PHE A 40 -5.95 -8.78 -11.74
C PHE A 40 -6.15 -9.19 -13.19
N ASP A 41 -6.72 -10.37 -13.43
CA ASP A 41 -6.99 -10.85 -14.79
C ASP A 41 -8.11 -10.02 -15.43
N ALA A 42 -9.17 -9.73 -14.66
CA ALA A 42 -10.26 -8.86 -15.10
C ALA A 42 -9.77 -7.41 -15.34
N ALA A 43 -8.89 -6.89 -14.47
CA ALA A 43 -8.34 -5.54 -14.61
C ALA A 43 -7.45 -5.35 -15.86
N CYS A 44 -6.82 -6.44 -16.34
CA CYS A 44 -6.01 -6.42 -17.57
C CYS A 44 -6.86 -6.41 -18.85
N ALA A 45 -8.16 -6.73 -18.78
CA ALA A 45 -9.04 -6.74 -19.94
C ALA A 45 -9.35 -5.30 -20.43
N PRO A 46 -9.82 -5.12 -21.67
CA PRO A 46 -10.29 -3.82 -22.15
C PRO A 46 -11.36 -3.23 -21.20
N ASN A 47 -11.17 -1.98 -20.77
CA ASN A 47 -11.96 -1.31 -19.75
C ASN A 47 -11.98 -2.03 -18.37
N GLY A 48 -11.07 -2.98 -18.15
CA GLY A 48 -11.06 -3.83 -16.96
C GLY A 48 -10.91 -3.05 -15.67
N VAL A 49 -10.03 -2.06 -15.61
CA VAL A 49 -9.85 -1.20 -14.43
C VAL A 49 -11.15 -0.47 -14.08
N GLU A 50 -11.87 0.06 -15.06
CA GLU A 50 -13.15 0.74 -14.82
C GLU A 50 -14.22 -0.23 -14.32
N ASN A 51 -14.32 -1.41 -14.93
CA ASN A 51 -15.25 -2.44 -14.52
C ASN A 51 -14.98 -2.91 -13.08
N GLU A 52 -13.71 -3.07 -12.73
CA GLU A 52 -13.30 -3.44 -11.36
C GLU A 52 -13.59 -2.33 -10.34
N LEU A 53 -13.38 -1.07 -10.68
CA LEU A 53 -13.76 0.06 -9.83
C LEU A 53 -15.26 0.08 -9.55
N ASN A 54 -16.08 -0.11 -10.59
CA ASN A 54 -17.54 -0.19 -10.44
C ASN A 54 -17.94 -1.39 -9.57
N ARG A 55 -17.36 -2.57 -9.82
CA ARG A 55 -17.61 -3.77 -9.01
C ARG A 55 -17.24 -3.56 -7.54
N LEU A 56 -16.11 -2.91 -7.25
CA LEU A 56 -15.68 -2.66 -5.88
C LEU A 56 -16.56 -1.61 -5.19
N ALA A 57 -17.06 -0.62 -5.92
CA ALA A 57 -18.03 0.34 -5.41
C ALA A 57 -19.39 -0.32 -5.11
N GLU A 58 -19.92 -1.17 -6.01
CA GLU A 58 -21.14 -1.94 -5.78
C GLU A 58 -21.03 -2.85 -4.56
N LYS A 59 -19.87 -3.49 -4.36
CA LYS A 59 -19.58 -4.32 -3.19
C LYS A 59 -19.29 -3.51 -1.91
N LYS A 60 -19.33 -2.18 -1.98
CA LYS A 60 -19.03 -1.26 -0.86
C LYS A 60 -17.62 -1.45 -0.26
N ILE A 61 -16.68 -1.97 -1.04
CA ILE A 61 -15.26 -2.04 -0.68
C ILE A 61 -14.62 -0.67 -0.87
N LEU A 62 -15.01 0.04 -1.94
CA LEU A 62 -14.72 1.46 -2.16
C LEU A 62 -16.01 2.26 -2.01
N SER A 63 -15.93 3.48 -1.48
CA SER A 63 -17.04 4.41 -1.65
C SER A 63 -17.07 4.91 -3.09
N THR A 64 -18.19 5.50 -3.51
CA THR A 64 -18.32 6.11 -4.85
C THR A 64 -17.26 7.18 -5.08
N GLU A 65 -17.01 8.01 -4.06
CA GLU A 65 -16.00 9.06 -4.09
C GLU A 65 -14.59 8.48 -4.21
N GLN A 66 -14.29 7.38 -3.49
CA GLN A 66 -13.02 6.67 -3.58
C GLN A 66 -12.82 6.05 -4.96
N ALA A 67 -13.84 5.40 -5.53
CA ALA A 67 -13.76 4.82 -6.86
C ALA A 67 -13.50 5.89 -7.95
N HIS A 68 -14.14 7.05 -7.83
CA HIS A 68 -13.88 8.18 -8.72
C HIS A 68 -12.52 8.82 -8.53
N ALA A 69 -11.95 8.77 -7.32
CA ALA A 69 -10.65 9.37 -7.02
C ALA A 69 -9.45 8.52 -7.44
N VAL A 70 -9.65 7.22 -7.68
CA VAL A 70 -8.59 6.34 -8.20
C VAL A 70 -8.23 6.76 -9.63
N ASP A 71 -6.94 7.03 -9.85
CA ASP A 71 -6.43 7.38 -11.18
C ASP A 71 -6.29 6.12 -12.05
N LYS A 72 -7.31 5.86 -12.88
CA LYS A 72 -7.37 4.69 -13.76
C LYS A 72 -6.12 4.55 -14.63
N ARG A 73 -5.59 5.66 -15.18
CA ARG A 73 -4.42 5.61 -16.07
C ARG A 73 -3.17 5.12 -15.36
N LYS A 74 -3.03 5.43 -14.08
CA LYS A 74 -1.90 4.95 -13.27
C LYS A 74 -2.00 3.46 -13.01
N ILE A 75 -3.21 2.96 -12.75
CA ILE A 75 -3.48 1.53 -12.57
C ILE A 75 -3.26 0.78 -13.88
N GLU A 76 -3.80 1.26 -15.00
CA GLU A 76 -3.60 0.68 -16.34
C GLU A 76 -2.11 0.60 -16.69
N ARG A 77 -1.33 1.65 -16.38
CA ARG A 77 0.12 1.66 -16.56
C ARG A 77 0.81 0.58 -15.75
N PHE A 78 0.39 0.34 -14.52
CA PHE A 78 0.91 -0.75 -13.71
C PHE A 78 0.70 -2.11 -14.38
N PHE A 79 -0.53 -2.41 -14.82
CA PHE A 79 -0.83 -3.67 -15.50
C PHE A 79 -0.13 -3.82 -16.86
N ALA A 80 0.16 -2.71 -17.54
CA ALA A 80 0.93 -2.72 -18.79
C ALA A 80 2.45 -2.83 -18.57
N SER A 81 2.93 -2.69 -17.34
CA SER A 81 4.36 -2.66 -17.01
C SER A 81 5.03 -4.03 -17.14
N ASP A 82 6.33 -4.02 -17.43
CA ASP A 82 7.15 -5.25 -17.42
C ASP A 82 7.20 -5.86 -16.01
N LEU A 83 7.12 -5.04 -14.96
CA LEU A 83 7.05 -5.51 -13.57
C LEU A 83 5.86 -6.45 -13.36
N TYR A 84 4.65 -6.04 -13.78
CA TYR A 84 3.47 -6.90 -13.68
C TYR A 84 3.64 -8.18 -14.49
N LYS A 85 4.01 -8.05 -15.78
CA LYS A 85 4.15 -9.18 -16.71
C LYS A 85 5.22 -10.18 -16.27
N THR A 86 6.36 -9.69 -15.75
CA THR A 86 7.49 -10.54 -15.38
C THR A 86 7.29 -11.23 -14.03
N PHE A 87 6.74 -10.54 -13.06
CA PHE A 87 6.72 -11.06 -11.69
C PHE A 87 5.34 -11.48 -11.19
N MET A 88 4.26 -10.90 -11.72
CA MET A 88 2.93 -11.13 -11.14
C MET A 88 2.06 -12.04 -11.98
N ALA A 89 2.09 -11.92 -13.32
CA ALA A 89 1.19 -12.66 -14.20
C ALA A 89 1.41 -14.18 -14.16
N GLU A 90 2.65 -14.64 -13.93
CA GLU A 90 3.01 -16.06 -13.98
C GLU A 90 3.34 -16.66 -12.61
N ASN A 91 3.27 -15.87 -11.54
CA ASN A 91 3.67 -16.29 -10.21
C ASN A 91 2.50 -16.20 -9.21
N LYS A 92 2.61 -16.96 -8.13
CA LYS A 92 1.65 -16.90 -7.05
C LYS A 92 1.81 -15.60 -6.24
N VAL A 93 0.81 -14.74 -6.27
CA VAL A 93 0.79 -13.47 -5.55
C VAL A 93 -0.11 -13.58 -4.32
N ARG A 94 0.45 -13.24 -3.16
CA ARG A 94 -0.30 -13.05 -1.91
C ARG A 94 -0.40 -11.57 -1.64
N ARG A 95 -1.60 -11.02 -1.71
CA ARG A 95 -1.85 -9.59 -1.44
C ARG A 95 -2.14 -9.38 0.04
N GLU A 96 -1.75 -8.21 0.57
CA GLU A 96 -1.92 -7.84 1.98
C GLU A 96 -1.41 -8.92 2.92
N PHE A 97 -0.20 -9.39 2.66
CA PHE A 97 0.41 -10.43 3.47
C PHE A 97 0.78 -9.89 4.86
N LYS A 98 -0.04 -10.26 5.83
CA LYS A 98 0.18 -9.89 7.24
C LYS A 98 1.19 -10.83 7.88
N PHE A 99 2.14 -10.26 8.60
CA PHE A 99 3.12 -11.04 9.35
C PHE A 99 3.29 -10.53 10.79
N SER A 100 3.71 -11.45 11.65
CA SER A 100 4.07 -11.18 13.03
C SER A 100 5.14 -12.21 13.42
N VAL A 101 6.39 -11.77 13.59
CA VAL A 101 7.54 -12.64 13.88
C VAL A 101 8.37 -12.06 15.01
N LEU A 102 8.96 -12.95 15.82
CA LEU A 102 9.98 -12.57 16.80
C LEU A 102 11.35 -12.60 16.12
N VAL A 103 12.10 -11.53 16.25
CA VAL A 103 13.45 -11.40 15.70
C VAL A 103 14.40 -10.93 16.78
N PRO A 104 15.70 -11.32 16.75
CA PRO A 104 16.67 -10.84 17.73
C PRO A 104 16.76 -9.32 17.72
N ALA A 105 16.72 -8.71 18.92
CA ALA A 105 16.78 -7.25 19.09
C ALA A 105 18.06 -6.65 18.48
N GLN A 106 19.17 -7.39 18.53
CA GLN A 106 20.47 -7.00 17.96
C GLN A 106 20.40 -6.69 16.44
N ALA A 107 19.38 -7.20 15.76
CA ALA A 107 19.17 -6.92 14.34
C ALA A 107 18.72 -5.47 14.07
N TYR A 108 18.19 -4.78 15.06
CA TYR A 108 17.57 -3.46 14.93
C TYR A 108 18.16 -2.42 15.86
N PHE A 109 18.71 -2.86 16.99
CA PHE A 109 19.23 -1.99 18.03
C PHE A 109 20.68 -2.34 18.38
N PRO A 110 21.55 -1.34 18.59
CA PRO A 110 22.86 -1.59 19.16
C PRO A 110 22.66 -2.06 20.62
N VAL A 111 23.00 -3.32 20.88
CA VAL A 111 22.95 -3.91 22.23
C VAL A 111 24.38 -4.15 22.71
N ALA A 112 24.60 -4.03 24.01
CA ALA A 112 25.89 -4.37 24.61
C ALA A 112 26.21 -5.85 24.39
N ALA A 113 27.49 -6.18 24.25
CA ALA A 113 27.94 -7.54 23.92
C ALA A 113 27.56 -8.59 24.97
N ASP A 114 27.28 -8.16 26.19
CA ASP A 114 26.88 -8.95 27.35
C ASP A 114 25.37 -8.82 27.66
N ALA A 115 24.61 -8.16 26.83
CA ALA A 115 23.16 -8.07 27.03
C ALA A 115 22.49 -9.43 26.80
N PRO A 116 21.44 -9.76 27.59
CA PRO A 116 20.68 -10.98 27.34
C PRO A 116 20.08 -10.99 25.94
N GLU A 117 19.93 -12.17 25.35
CA GLU A 117 19.26 -12.34 24.06
C GLU A 117 17.79 -11.94 24.21
N GLU A 118 17.47 -10.77 23.72
CA GLU A 118 16.10 -10.26 23.69
C GLU A 118 15.55 -10.34 22.27
N ASN A 119 14.28 -10.68 22.16
CA ASN A 119 13.56 -10.67 20.90
C ASN A 119 12.59 -9.49 20.85
N VAL A 120 12.47 -8.88 19.68
CA VAL A 120 11.45 -7.86 19.38
C VAL A 120 10.41 -8.44 18.43
N LEU A 121 9.16 -8.03 18.65
CA LEU A 121 8.07 -8.40 17.77
C LEU A 121 8.08 -7.49 16.54
N LEU A 122 8.32 -8.08 15.38
CA LEU A 122 8.23 -7.40 14.09
C LEU A 122 6.88 -7.73 13.44
N GLN A 123 6.08 -6.71 13.21
CA GLN A 123 4.75 -6.84 12.58
C GLN A 123 4.63 -5.91 11.39
N GLY A 124 3.87 -6.33 10.40
CA GLY A 124 3.60 -5.52 9.22
C GLY A 124 2.65 -6.17 8.23
N VAL A 125 2.40 -5.44 7.17
CA VAL A 125 1.60 -5.88 6.03
C VAL A 125 2.40 -5.58 4.76
N ILE A 126 2.57 -6.59 3.92
CA ILE A 126 3.23 -6.48 2.61
C ILE A 126 2.15 -6.43 1.55
N ASP A 127 2.12 -5.39 0.71
CA ASP A 127 1.09 -5.21 -0.30
C ASP A 127 0.99 -6.41 -1.25
N CYS A 128 2.14 -6.86 -1.80
CA CYS A 128 2.21 -8.08 -2.59
C CYS A 128 3.49 -8.87 -2.26
N LEU A 129 3.30 -10.11 -1.80
CA LEU A 129 4.36 -11.10 -1.67
C LEU A 129 4.23 -12.10 -2.81
N ILE A 130 5.22 -12.08 -3.71
CA ILE A 130 5.23 -12.86 -4.95
C ILE A 130 6.16 -14.05 -4.76
N GLU A 131 5.63 -15.26 -4.88
CA GLU A 131 6.39 -16.49 -4.75
C GLU A 131 6.93 -16.91 -6.12
N THR A 132 8.24 -16.87 -6.27
CA THR A 132 8.96 -17.28 -7.47
C THR A 132 9.65 -18.62 -7.25
N ARG A 133 10.17 -19.22 -8.33
CA ARG A 133 10.95 -20.47 -8.24
C ARG A 133 12.12 -20.35 -7.24
N ASP A 134 12.82 -19.23 -7.25
CA ASP A 134 14.09 -19.05 -6.54
C ASP A 134 13.96 -18.25 -5.22
N GLY A 135 12.75 -18.00 -4.75
CA GLY A 135 12.50 -17.25 -3.51
C GLY A 135 11.27 -16.37 -3.60
N PHE A 136 11.37 -15.18 -3.03
CA PHE A 136 10.27 -14.22 -2.99
C PHE A 136 10.67 -12.87 -3.59
N VAL A 137 9.70 -12.19 -4.15
CA VAL A 137 9.77 -10.76 -4.49
C VAL A 137 8.71 -10.03 -3.66
N ILE A 138 9.12 -8.93 -3.03
CA ILE A 138 8.24 -8.04 -2.29
C ILE A 138 7.94 -6.85 -3.19
N LEU A 139 6.65 -6.55 -3.39
CA LEU A 139 6.21 -5.35 -4.08
C LEU A 139 5.37 -4.51 -3.11
N ASP A 140 5.71 -3.25 -3.01
CA ASP A 140 5.04 -2.29 -2.14
C ASP A 140 4.62 -1.07 -2.98
N PHE A 141 3.35 -0.74 -2.94
CA PHE A 141 2.76 0.35 -3.71
C PHE A 141 2.90 1.69 -2.98
N LYS A 142 3.26 2.72 -3.71
CA LYS A 142 3.39 4.08 -3.17
C LYS A 142 2.61 5.09 -4.02
N THR A 143 1.82 5.90 -3.35
CA THR A 143 1.00 6.95 -3.97
C THR A 143 1.62 8.34 -3.81
N ASP A 144 2.82 8.42 -3.26
CA ASP A 144 3.56 9.66 -3.05
C ASP A 144 3.69 10.48 -4.34
N ARG A 145 3.56 11.78 -4.19
CA ARG A 145 3.92 12.73 -5.26
C ARG A 145 5.43 12.90 -5.26
N ILE A 146 6.08 12.43 -6.31
CA ILE A 146 7.53 12.50 -6.47
C ILE A 146 7.88 13.62 -7.44
N LYS A 147 8.84 14.46 -7.08
CA LYS A 147 9.44 15.43 -8.00
C LYS A 147 10.21 14.69 -9.09
N LYS A 148 10.29 15.28 -10.29
CA LYS A 148 11.07 14.71 -11.40
C LYS A 148 12.50 14.41 -10.93
N GLY A 149 12.95 13.16 -11.07
CA GLY A 149 14.25 12.68 -10.63
C GLY A 149 14.38 12.32 -9.14
N GLY A 150 13.35 12.53 -8.31
CA GLY A 150 13.38 12.27 -6.87
C GLY A 150 13.00 10.85 -6.44
N ALA A 151 12.78 9.94 -7.38
CA ALA A 151 12.32 8.58 -7.05
C ALA A 151 13.36 7.79 -6.24
N VAL A 152 14.64 7.93 -6.55
CA VAL A 152 15.72 7.24 -5.84
C VAL A 152 15.83 7.74 -4.40
N GLU A 153 15.86 9.06 -4.19
CA GLU A 153 15.89 9.65 -2.85
C GLU A 153 14.67 9.24 -2.02
N ARG A 154 13.49 9.21 -2.63
CA ARG A 154 12.27 8.77 -1.95
C ARG A 154 12.32 7.29 -1.61
N ALA A 155 12.85 6.45 -2.49
CA ALA A 155 13.01 5.01 -2.27
C ALA A 155 13.95 4.71 -1.08
N GLU A 156 15.01 5.50 -0.89
CA GLU A 156 15.92 5.34 0.26
C GLU A 156 15.20 5.49 1.61
N GLN A 157 14.18 6.32 1.69
CA GLN A 157 13.39 6.51 2.91
C GLN A 157 12.56 5.25 3.27
N TYR A 158 12.25 4.42 2.29
CA TYR A 158 11.53 3.15 2.48
C TYR A 158 12.46 1.95 2.68
N ARG A 159 13.77 2.10 2.53
CA ARG A 159 14.74 1.03 2.69
C ARG A 159 14.62 0.29 4.03
N PRO A 160 14.48 0.95 5.21
CA PRO A 160 14.31 0.25 6.48
C PRO A 160 13.05 -0.62 6.53
N GLN A 161 11.94 -0.12 5.97
CA GLN A 161 10.69 -0.87 5.89
C GLN A 161 10.85 -2.14 5.05
N LEU A 162 11.43 -2.01 3.86
CA LEU A 162 11.65 -3.14 2.95
C LEU A 162 12.63 -4.15 3.53
N ALA A 163 13.67 -3.72 4.23
CA ALA A 163 14.61 -4.60 4.93
C ALA A 163 13.91 -5.41 6.03
N ALA A 164 13.01 -4.76 6.80
CA ALA A 164 12.20 -5.43 7.81
C ALA A 164 11.26 -6.47 7.19
N TYR A 165 10.63 -6.14 6.06
CA TYR A 165 9.77 -7.07 5.32
C TYR A 165 10.55 -8.28 4.79
N ALA A 166 11.71 -8.04 4.16
CA ALA A 166 12.55 -9.11 3.64
C ALA A 166 13.02 -10.06 4.74
N ARG A 167 13.39 -9.52 5.91
CA ARG A 167 13.75 -10.33 7.07
C ARG A 167 12.58 -11.16 7.56
N ALA A 168 11.41 -10.57 7.73
CA ALA A 168 10.21 -11.28 8.17
C ALA A 168 9.85 -12.44 7.24
N VAL A 169 9.88 -12.21 5.92
CA VAL A 169 9.63 -13.26 4.92
C VAL A 169 10.68 -14.38 5.02
N HIS A 170 11.94 -14.02 5.19
CA HIS A 170 13.01 -15.02 5.38
C HIS A 170 12.81 -15.87 6.64
N GLU A 171 12.49 -15.25 7.77
CA GLU A 171 12.22 -15.95 9.04
C GLU A 171 11.01 -16.90 8.95
N ILE A 172 9.96 -16.48 8.21
CA ILE A 172 8.74 -17.29 8.06
C ILE A 172 8.95 -18.49 7.12
N TYR A 173 9.66 -18.28 6.01
CA TYR A 173 9.71 -19.28 4.93
C TYR A 173 11.06 -20.00 4.78
N GLY A 174 12.13 -19.53 5.41
CA GLY A 174 13.48 -20.06 5.23
C GLY A 174 14.02 -19.90 3.81
N ARG A 175 13.39 -19.05 2.98
CA ARG A 175 13.74 -18.82 1.57
C ARG A 175 14.15 -17.36 1.35
N PRO A 176 15.06 -17.09 0.40
CA PRO A 176 15.55 -15.73 0.17
C PRO A 176 14.48 -14.82 -0.45
N VAL A 177 14.52 -13.54 -0.07
CA VAL A 177 13.87 -12.46 -0.82
C VAL A 177 14.85 -11.97 -1.88
N ARG A 178 14.49 -12.13 -3.15
CA ARG A 178 15.34 -11.82 -4.31
C ARG A 178 15.32 -10.35 -4.68
N ALA A 179 14.18 -9.71 -4.48
CA ALA A 179 14.02 -8.28 -4.73
C ALA A 179 12.95 -7.69 -3.82
N CYS A 180 13.16 -6.41 -3.47
CA CYS A 180 12.12 -5.55 -2.89
C CYS A 180 11.90 -4.40 -3.87
N VAL A 181 10.69 -4.25 -4.35
CA VAL A 181 10.32 -3.30 -5.39
C VAL A 181 9.33 -2.30 -4.81
N LEU A 182 9.60 -1.02 -5.02
CA LEU A 182 8.65 0.07 -4.77
C LEU A 182 8.05 0.49 -6.10
N TYR A 183 6.73 0.37 -6.22
CA TYR A 183 6.03 0.89 -7.39
C TYR A 183 5.35 2.21 -7.03
N PHE A 184 5.85 3.30 -7.60
CA PHE A 184 5.30 4.63 -7.41
C PHE A 184 4.25 4.94 -8.49
N PHE A 185 2.98 4.95 -8.15
CA PHE A 185 1.90 5.28 -9.09
C PHE A 185 2.03 6.66 -9.73
N HIS A 186 2.83 7.56 -9.13
CA HIS A 186 3.04 8.90 -9.68
C HIS A 186 3.97 8.91 -10.90
N THR A 187 4.99 8.04 -10.91
CA THR A 187 6.02 8.01 -11.97
C THR A 187 5.88 6.80 -12.90
N GLY A 188 5.33 5.71 -12.44
CA GLY A 188 5.23 4.43 -13.13
C GLY A 188 6.41 3.54 -12.90
#